data_1f9d69204d8aafa9d04e4874523581ca
#
_entry.id   1f9d69204d8aafa9d04e4874523581ca
#
_cell.length_a   1.000
_cell.length_b   1.000
_cell.length_c   1.000
_cell.angle_alpha   90.00
_cell.angle_beta   90.00
_cell.angle_gamma   90.00
#
_symmetry.space_group_name_H-M   'P 1'
#
loop_
_entity.id
_entity.type
_entity.pdbx_description
1 polymer ?
#
loop_
_entity_poly.entity_id
_entity_poly.type
_entity_poly.pdbx_seq_one_letter_code
_entity_poly.pdbx_strand_id
1 'polypeptide(L)'
;MDSERETDITVHIQDNHVINIATERQLHNHVVAWLRRFHSELVIIPGLGELQKTDEARLEAWSKGYQKGQADLLILQTNNDFSGLCIEFKSPLGSGTLSDSQEQFLFKMNTAKFSVLVSNDYDEIIDTIVRYLANR
;
A
#
# COMPACT_ATOMS: atom_id res chain seq x y z
N MET A 1 -1.42 -3.98 19.97
CA MET A 1 -2.13 -3.77 18.70
C MET A 1 -3.62 -3.65 18.94
N ASP A 2 -4.20 -2.56 18.56
CA ASP A 2 -5.61 -2.34 18.76
C ASP A 2 -6.43 -2.89 17.61
N SER A 3 -7.20 -3.94 17.89
CA SER A 3 -8.11 -4.50 16.90
C SER A 3 -9.24 -3.52 16.56
N GLU A 4 -9.50 -2.55 17.40
CA GLU A 4 -10.55 -1.57 17.19
C GLU A 4 -10.34 -0.73 15.94
N ARG A 5 -9.09 -0.50 15.54
CA ARG A 5 -8.78 0.29 14.35
C ARG A 5 -9.04 -0.45 13.05
N GLU A 6 -9.25 -1.76 13.11
CA GLU A 6 -9.44 -2.58 11.93
C GLU A 6 -10.86 -2.52 11.37
N THR A 7 -11.85 -2.16 12.21
CA THR A 7 -13.25 -2.23 11.84
C THR A 7 -13.91 -0.86 11.66
N ASP A 8 -13.26 0.20 12.11
CA ASP A 8 -13.85 1.52 12.09
C ASP A 8 -13.31 2.37 10.95
N ILE A 9 -14.11 3.37 10.56
CA ILE A 9 -13.64 4.37 9.61
C ILE A 9 -12.48 5.11 10.26
N THR A 10 -11.37 5.17 9.54
CA THR A 10 -10.19 5.89 10.02
C THR A 10 -10.39 7.38 9.84
N VAL A 11 -10.25 8.13 10.92
CA VAL A 11 -10.39 9.57 10.92
C VAL A 11 -9.09 10.19 11.39
N HIS A 12 -8.58 11.14 10.61
CA HIS A 12 -7.33 11.82 10.92
C HIS A 12 -7.54 13.32 10.99
N ILE A 13 -6.73 13.96 11.83
CA ILE A 13 -6.63 15.41 11.88
C ILE A 13 -5.27 15.77 11.31
N GLN A 14 -5.27 16.46 10.17
CA GLN A 14 -4.04 16.88 9.50
C GLN A 14 -4.22 18.34 9.09
N ASP A 15 -3.29 19.19 9.47
CA ASP A 15 -3.34 20.62 9.18
C ASP A 15 -4.68 21.26 9.61
N ASN A 16 -5.19 20.84 10.77
CA ASN A 16 -6.46 21.29 11.33
C ASN A 16 -7.70 20.86 10.54
N HIS A 17 -7.56 19.90 9.63
CA HIS A 17 -8.70 19.32 8.92
C HIS A 17 -8.90 17.88 9.34
N VAL A 18 -10.18 17.48 9.46
CA VAL A 18 -10.53 16.08 9.72
C VAL A 18 -10.70 15.37 8.38
N ILE A 19 -9.96 14.29 8.21
CA ILE A 19 -9.97 13.52 6.96
C ILE A 19 -10.63 12.17 7.25
N ASN A 20 -11.73 11.89 6.55
CA ASN A 20 -12.41 10.60 6.64
C ASN A 20 -11.89 9.67 5.55
N ILE A 21 -11.41 8.50 5.95
CA ILE A 21 -10.91 7.49 5.01
C ILE A 21 -11.81 6.26 5.15
N ALA A 22 -12.64 6.02 4.14
CA ALA A 22 -13.62 4.95 4.18
C ALA A 22 -13.38 3.85 3.13
N THR A 23 -12.58 4.10 2.10
CA THR A 23 -12.34 3.17 1.01
C THR A 23 -10.84 2.92 0.81
N GLU A 24 -10.52 1.79 0.16
CA GLU A 24 -9.12 1.50 -0.23
C GLU A 24 -8.54 2.63 -1.08
N ARG A 25 -9.34 3.14 -2.02
CA ARG A 25 -8.90 4.22 -2.89
C ARG A 25 -8.52 5.46 -2.11
N GLN A 26 -9.36 5.86 -1.16
CA GLN A 26 -9.07 7.01 -0.32
C GLN A 26 -7.83 6.78 0.53
N LEU A 27 -7.70 5.58 1.10
CA LEU A 27 -6.54 5.23 1.89
C LEU A 27 -5.25 5.32 1.07
N HIS A 28 -5.26 4.73 -0.11
CA HIS A 28 -4.12 4.77 -1.03
C HIS A 28 -3.74 6.22 -1.37
N ASN A 29 -4.74 7.02 -1.76
CA ASN A 29 -4.50 8.40 -2.17
C ASN A 29 -3.94 9.25 -1.02
N HIS A 30 -4.43 9.06 0.20
CA HIS A 30 -3.94 9.80 1.36
C HIS A 30 -2.51 9.41 1.73
N VAL A 31 -2.17 8.14 1.63
CA VAL A 31 -0.80 7.69 1.89
C VAL A 31 0.17 8.29 0.87
N VAL A 32 -0.20 8.27 -0.41
CA VAL A 32 0.64 8.85 -1.46
C VAL A 32 0.79 10.36 -1.28
N ALA A 33 -0.29 11.06 -0.92
CA ALA A 33 -0.22 12.49 -0.66
C ALA A 33 0.74 12.81 0.49
N TRP A 34 0.70 12.00 1.55
CA TRP A 34 1.61 12.14 2.67
C TRP A 34 3.07 11.91 2.25
N LEU A 35 3.32 10.86 1.46
CA LEU A 35 4.67 10.58 0.96
C LEU A 35 5.20 11.74 0.10
N ARG A 36 4.38 12.26 -0.79
CA ARG A 36 4.79 13.37 -1.66
C ARG A 36 5.07 14.64 -0.89
N ARG A 37 4.37 14.85 0.21
CA ARG A 37 4.57 16.03 1.04
C ARG A 37 5.82 15.93 1.90
N PHE A 38 6.03 14.80 2.55
CA PHE A 38 7.07 14.66 3.58
C PHE A 38 8.28 13.86 3.13
N HIS A 39 8.17 13.10 2.04
CA HIS A 39 9.24 12.22 1.55
C HIS A 39 9.27 12.25 0.03
N SER A 40 9.31 13.44 -0.55
CA SER A 40 9.27 13.60 -2.01
C SER A 40 10.50 13.02 -2.72
N GLU A 41 11.55 12.72 -1.97
CA GLU A 41 12.76 12.12 -2.54
C GLU A 41 12.58 10.63 -2.87
N LEU A 42 11.56 9.99 -2.32
CA LEU A 42 11.36 8.55 -2.51
C LEU A 42 10.79 8.25 -3.89
N VAL A 43 11.23 7.13 -4.46
CA VAL A 43 10.62 6.58 -5.66
C VAL A 43 9.52 5.62 -5.23
N ILE A 44 8.30 5.91 -5.66
CA ILE A 44 7.16 5.06 -5.38
C ILE A 44 6.56 4.55 -6.69
N ILE A 45 6.09 3.30 -6.70
CA ILE A 45 5.54 2.67 -7.89
C ILE A 45 4.17 2.08 -7.56
N PRO A 46 3.10 2.60 -8.18
CA PRO A 46 1.75 2.05 -7.95
C PRO A 46 1.50 0.81 -8.79
N GLY A 47 0.62 -0.06 -8.29
CA GLY A 47 0.24 -1.25 -9.04
C GLY A 47 -0.77 -0.98 -10.16
N LEU A 48 -1.74 -0.10 -9.89
CA LEU A 48 -2.75 0.35 -10.85
C LEU A 48 -3.64 -0.75 -11.43
N GLY A 49 -3.80 -1.86 -10.70
CA GLY A 49 -4.66 -2.95 -11.18
C GLY A 49 -6.10 -2.50 -11.38
N GLU A 50 -6.58 -1.60 -10.53
CA GLU A 50 -7.96 -1.11 -10.58
C GLU A 50 -8.25 -0.25 -11.82
N LEU A 51 -7.23 0.20 -12.53
CA LEU A 51 -7.42 0.98 -13.76
C LEU A 51 -7.50 0.11 -15.01
N GLN A 52 -7.27 -1.19 -14.88
CA GLN A 52 -7.29 -2.14 -16.01
C GLN A 52 -8.66 -2.77 -16.11
N LYS A 53 -9.60 -2.05 -16.73
CA LYS A 53 -11.02 -2.38 -16.67
C LYS A 53 -11.52 -3.28 -17.82
N THR A 54 -10.69 -3.53 -18.82
CA THR A 54 -11.07 -4.38 -19.95
C THR A 54 -10.10 -5.54 -20.10
N ASP A 55 -10.53 -6.61 -20.79
CA ASP A 55 -9.66 -7.74 -21.06
C ASP A 55 -8.45 -7.32 -21.90
N GLU A 56 -8.65 -6.40 -22.83
CA GLU A 56 -7.56 -5.90 -23.66
C GLU A 56 -6.54 -5.13 -22.83
N ALA A 57 -6.99 -4.28 -21.91
CA ALA A 57 -6.10 -3.52 -21.04
C ALA A 57 -5.33 -4.46 -20.12
N ARG A 58 -5.99 -5.49 -19.60
CA ARG A 58 -5.32 -6.48 -18.73
C ARG A 58 -4.27 -7.27 -19.49
N LEU A 59 -4.57 -7.67 -20.71
CA LEU A 59 -3.62 -8.43 -21.54
C LEU A 59 -2.43 -7.55 -21.91
N GLU A 60 -2.68 -6.30 -22.27
CA GLU A 60 -1.62 -5.35 -22.59
C GLU A 60 -0.69 -5.13 -21.41
N ALA A 61 -1.25 -4.92 -20.23
CA ALA A 61 -0.47 -4.74 -19.01
C ALA A 61 0.36 -6.00 -18.70
N TRP A 62 -0.27 -7.17 -18.80
CA TRP A 62 0.41 -8.44 -18.56
C TRP A 62 1.58 -8.64 -19.51
N SER A 63 1.40 -8.29 -20.78
CA SER A 63 2.47 -8.46 -21.77
C SER A 63 3.67 -7.55 -21.49
N LYS A 64 3.48 -6.51 -20.70
CA LYS A 64 4.55 -5.58 -20.31
C LYS A 64 5.11 -5.86 -18.91
N GLY A 65 4.66 -6.95 -18.28
CA GLY A 65 5.22 -7.36 -17.00
C GLY A 65 4.30 -7.21 -15.80
N TYR A 66 3.10 -6.64 -15.99
CA TYR A 66 2.15 -6.56 -14.89
C TYR A 66 1.72 -7.97 -14.48
N GLN A 67 1.61 -8.19 -13.18
CA GLN A 67 1.19 -9.47 -12.63
C GLN A 67 -0.11 -9.29 -11.85
N LYS A 68 -1.10 -10.14 -12.12
CA LYS A 68 -2.35 -10.12 -11.37
C LYS A 68 -2.06 -10.30 -9.88
N GLY A 69 -2.71 -9.50 -9.06
CA GLY A 69 -2.47 -9.49 -7.63
C GLY A 69 -1.31 -8.63 -7.20
N GLN A 70 -0.69 -7.89 -8.14
CA GLN A 70 0.40 -6.98 -7.84
C GLN A 70 -0.02 -5.98 -6.77
N ALA A 71 0.88 -5.71 -5.83
CA ALA A 71 0.59 -4.84 -4.71
C ALA A 71 0.27 -3.41 -5.15
N ASP A 72 -0.46 -2.71 -4.31
CA ASP A 72 -0.93 -1.36 -4.61
C ASP A 72 0.18 -0.33 -4.66
N LEU A 73 1.23 -0.51 -3.85
CA LEU A 73 2.29 0.49 -3.77
C LEU A 73 3.62 -0.16 -3.39
N LEU A 74 4.67 0.20 -4.12
CA LEU A 74 6.04 -0.17 -3.76
C LEU A 74 6.80 1.11 -3.45
N ILE A 75 7.57 1.09 -2.36
CA ILE A 75 8.50 2.16 -2.02
C ILE A 75 9.91 1.62 -2.25
N LEU A 76 10.60 2.19 -3.23
CA LEU A 76 11.93 1.71 -3.65
C LEU A 76 13.01 2.41 -2.82
N GLN A 77 13.06 2.08 -1.55
CA GLN A 77 14.07 2.60 -0.63
C GLN A 77 14.60 1.43 0.19
N THR A 78 15.89 1.18 0.13
CA THR A 78 16.51 0.16 0.98
C THR A 78 16.60 0.66 2.41
N ASN A 79 16.60 -0.27 3.35
CA ASN A 79 17.01 0.01 4.72
C ASN A 79 18.01 -1.06 5.16
N ASN A 80 18.34 -1.15 6.45
CA ASN A 80 19.35 -2.10 6.91
C ASN A 80 18.94 -3.56 6.68
N ASP A 81 17.66 -3.84 6.60
CA ASP A 81 17.17 -5.22 6.54
C ASP A 81 16.48 -5.58 5.22
N PHE A 82 15.97 -4.59 4.47
CA PHE A 82 15.13 -4.85 3.32
C PHE A 82 15.52 -4.00 2.11
N SER A 83 15.17 -4.52 0.93
CA SER A 83 15.41 -3.85 -0.34
C SER A 83 14.36 -2.79 -0.67
N GLY A 84 13.20 -2.88 -0.06
CA GLY A 84 12.10 -1.96 -0.26
C GLY A 84 10.92 -2.32 0.60
N LEU A 85 9.85 -1.52 0.51
CA LEU A 85 8.61 -1.73 1.24
C LEU A 85 7.47 -1.91 0.25
N CYS A 86 6.68 -2.97 0.45
CA CYS A 86 5.56 -3.34 -0.40
C CYS A 86 4.28 -3.20 0.43
N ILE A 87 3.31 -2.44 -0.07
CA ILE A 87 2.08 -2.16 0.67
C ILE A 87 0.86 -2.58 -0.14
N GLU A 88 0.00 -3.37 0.49
CA GLU A 88 -1.31 -3.72 -0.01
C GLU A 88 -2.36 -3.07 0.87
N PHE A 89 -3.18 -2.20 0.30
CA PHE A 89 -4.24 -1.52 1.05
C PHE A 89 -5.50 -2.36 1.08
N LYS A 90 -6.18 -2.33 2.20
CA LYS A 90 -7.49 -2.96 2.36
C LYS A 90 -8.52 -1.92 2.75
N SER A 91 -9.79 -2.21 2.47
CA SER A 91 -10.87 -1.31 2.83
C SER A 91 -10.94 -1.15 4.35
N PRO A 92 -10.98 0.07 4.88
CA PRO A 92 -11.16 0.28 6.32
C PRO A 92 -12.42 -0.37 6.88
N LEU A 93 -13.43 -0.56 6.04
CA LEU A 93 -14.70 -1.17 6.43
C LEU A 93 -14.85 -2.63 5.95
N GLY A 94 -13.85 -3.16 5.27
CA GLY A 94 -13.92 -4.49 4.69
C GLY A 94 -13.28 -5.57 5.57
N SER A 95 -13.30 -6.80 5.05
CA SER A 95 -12.78 -7.96 5.78
C SER A 95 -11.25 -8.03 5.81
N GLY A 96 -10.57 -7.34 4.89
CA GLY A 96 -9.13 -7.40 4.80
C GLY A 96 -8.59 -8.67 4.16
N THR A 97 -9.44 -9.45 3.50
CA THR A 97 -9.04 -10.73 2.90
C THR A 97 -8.19 -10.51 1.64
N LEU A 98 -7.12 -11.30 1.52
CA LEU A 98 -6.29 -11.31 0.32
C LEU A 98 -6.79 -12.39 -0.65
N SER A 99 -6.72 -12.10 -1.96
CA SER A 99 -6.92 -13.12 -2.97
C SER A 99 -5.67 -13.99 -3.09
N ASP A 100 -5.82 -15.17 -3.71
CA ASP A 100 -4.68 -16.06 -3.92
C ASP A 100 -3.57 -15.37 -4.73
N SER A 101 -3.93 -14.62 -5.76
CA SER A 101 -2.92 -13.91 -6.57
C SER A 101 -2.21 -12.82 -5.78
N GLN A 102 -2.91 -12.14 -4.89
CA GLN A 102 -2.29 -11.16 -4.01
C GLN A 102 -1.31 -11.82 -3.03
N GLU A 103 -1.72 -12.94 -2.43
CA GLU A 103 -0.82 -13.68 -1.54
C GLU A 103 0.43 -14.15 -2.26
N GLN A 104 0.29 -14.66 -3.47
CA GLN A 104 1.43 -15.11 -4.28
C GLN A 104 2.38 -13.96 -4.59
N PHE A 105 1.84 -12.80 -4.97
CA PHE A 105 2.68 -11.64 -5.26
C PHE A 105 3.45 -11.19 -4.03
N LEU A 106 2.77 -11.09 -2.90
CA LEU A 106 3.41 -10.65 -1.66
C LEU A 106 4.49 -11.65 -1.21
N PHE A 107 4.25 -12.94 -1.41
CA PHE A 107 5.26 -13.95 -1.12
C PHE A 107 6.52 -13.75 -1.97
N LYS A 108 6.34 -13.49 -3.26
CA LYS A 108 7.48 -13.21 -4.15
C LYS A 108 8.24 -11.96 -3.72
N MET A 109 7.52 -10.92 -3.31
CA MET A 109 8.15 -9.69 -2.86
C MET A 109 8.96 -9.92 -1.58
N ASN A 110 8.40 -10.67 -0.66
CA ASN A 110 9.11 -10.99 0.59
C ASN A 110 10.36 -11.85 0.30
N THR A 111 10.26 -12.79 -0.63
CA THR A 111 11.40 -13.59 -1.08
C THR A 111 12.48 -12.71 -1.71
N ALA A 112 12.08 -11.63 -2.37
CA ALA A 112 12.99 -10.67 -2.99
C ALA A 112 13.51 -9.64 -1.97
N LYS A 113 13.34 -9.89 -0.68
CA LYS A 113 13.82 -9.04 0.41
C LYS A 113 13.05 -7.75 0.59
N PHE A 114 11.80 -7.70 0.15
CA PHE A 114 10.93 -6.58 0.48
C PHE A 114 10.21 -6.86 1.78
N SER A 115 10.10 -5.82 2.61
CA SER A 115 9.18 -5.84 3.73
C SER A 115 7.77 -5.69 3.19
N VAL A 116 6.82 -6.44 3.73
CA VAL A 116 5.45 -6.47 3.21
C VAL A 116 4.49 -6.01 4.31
N LEU A 117 3.60 -5.09 3.95
CA LEU A 117 2.54 -4.63 4.84
C LEU A 117 1.20 -4.78 4.13
N VAL A 118 0.24 -5.39 4.81
CA VAL A 118 -1.17 -5.42 4.40
C VAL A 118 -1.93 -4.69 5.49
N SER A 119 -2.62 -3.61 5.14
CA SER A 119 -3.26 -2.81 6.18
C SER A 119 -4.46 -2.03 5.65
N ASN A 120 -5.43 -1.83 6.52
CA ASN A 120 -6.58 -0.97 6.28
C ASN A 120 -6.58 0.28 7.15
N ASP A 121 -5.46 0.54 7.84
CA ASP A 121 -5.39 1.60 8.86
C ASP A 121 -4.31 2.61 8.48
N TYR A 122 -4.72 3.84 8.21
CA TYR A 122 -3.82 4.91 7.81
C TYR A 122 -2.70 5.12 8.83
N ASP A 123 -3.03 5.18 10.12
CA ASP A 123 -2.02 5.41 11.16
C ASP A 123 -0.99 4.29 11.20
N GLU A 124 -1.44 3.06 11.07
CA GLU A 124 -0.53 1.91 11.02
C GLU A 124 0.41 2.00 9.83
N ILE A 125 -0.14 2.38 8.67
CA ILE A 125 0.66 2.48 7.45
C ILE A 125 1.72 3.57 7.58
N ILE A 126 1.33 4.76 8.02
CA ILE A 126 2.26 5.87 8.18
C ILE A 126 3.34 5.52 9.21
N ASP A 127 2.94 4.95 10.34
CA ASP A 127 3.87 4.55 11.38
C ASP A 127 4.87 3.50 10.87
N THR A 128 4.39 2.54 10.08
CA THR A 128 5.25 1.52 9.48
C THR A 128 6.26 2.15 8.52
N ILE A 129 5.82 3.10 7.68
CA ILE A 129 6.72 3.79 6.75
C ILE A 129 7.78 4.57 7.53
N VAL A 130 7.37 5.30 8.55
CA VAL A 130 8.31 6.08 9.37
C VAL A 130 9.37 5.18 10.00
N ARG A 131 8.95 4.07 10.59
CA ARG A 131 9.89 3.12 11.20
C ARG A 131 10.79 2.46 10.16
N TYR A 132 10.24 2.14 8.99
CA TYR A 132 11.03 1.58 7.90
C TYR A 132 12.14 2.53 7.48
N LEU A 133 11.80 3.81 7.28
CA LEU A 133 12.75 4.83 6.85
C LEU A 133 13.77 5.16 7.93
N ALA A 134 13.40 5.08 9.20
CA ALA A 134 14.31 5.33 10.30
C ALA A 134 15.42 4.26 10.38
N ASN A 135 15.20 3.11 9.78
CA ASN A 135 16.15 1.99 9.79
C ASN A 135 17.08 1.98 8.56
N ARG A 136 17.10 3.03 7.80
CA ARG A 136 17.99 3.08 6.63
C ARG A 136 19.42 3.55 6.95
#